data_fffbe7df3f781adf0aa238ec9af0f36a
#
_entry.id   fffbe7df3f781adf0aa238ec9af0f36a
#
_cell.length_a   1.000
_cell.length_b   1.000
_cell.length_c   1.000
_cell.angle_alpha   90.00
_cell.angle_beta   90.00
_cell.angle_gamma   90.00
#
_symmetry.space_group_name_H-M   'P 1'
#
loop_
_entity.id
_entity.type
_entity.pdbx_description
1 polymer ?
#
loop_
_entity_poly.entity_id
_entity_poly.type
_entity_poly.pdbx_seq_one_letter_code
_entity_poly.pdbx_strand_id
1 'polypeptide(L)'
;MVRIPGRRNEKTSIFAKQSLIDVKKVALVLSSGGPRGFAYIGAIEELVRRGYVISSVTGTSAGSLVGGVYAAGGLETFKEWITGLTPAQVMTLMDPSFTRTALVKGERLMREIRKRVPEVRIEDLPIPFTAVATDLYTGEEVLFREGPLFDAVRASISIQSMFVPVHMGMHTLVDGGICNTFPLNRAVRTEGDLLIGFNVNEIDAVEIRSFLESRRELDDRGAALKEEAQHVFRETLSAPGVDSLRRVKELIMTGVETFQEDHQLALDGREKRIPTGADDNVATILDRSFGIMNCAMARQSIALNPPDILVSLPYDSYQGVAAYARAGEIIDKGRELMSRALDRHEAGLSVKP
;
A
#
# COMPACT_ATOMS: atom_id res chain seq x y z
N MET A 1 -24.67 3.94 -80.61
CA MET A 1 -24.59 3.25 -79.31
C MET A 1 -23.60 4.04 -78.41
N VAL A 2 -24.11 4.86 -77.61
CA VAL A 2 -23.31 5.74 -76.68
C VAL A 2 -23.27 5.09 -75.33
N ARG A 3 -22.06 4.73 -74.83
CA ARG A 3 -21.86 4.21 -73.46
C ARG A 3 -21.80 5.35 -72.44
N ILE A 4 -22.71 5.31 -71.48
CA ILE A 4 -22.73 6.21 -70.31
C ILE A 4 -21.79 5.64 -69.25
N PRO A 5 -20.85 6.39 -68.66
CA PRO A 5 -20.01 5.90 -67.54
C PRO A 5 -20.82 5.90 -66.26
N GLY A 6 -20.79 4.77 -65.57
CA GLY A 6 -21.41 4.58 -64.27
C GLY A 6 -20.73 5.43 -63.17
N ARG A 7 -21.56 6.21 -62.44
CA ARG A 7 -21.15 6.88 -61.19
C ARG A 7 -20.75 5.82 -60.15
N ARG A 8 -19.50 5.82 -59.75
CA ARG A 8 -19.04 5.11 -58.58
C ARG A 8 -19.64 5.77 -57.34
N ASN A 9 -20.31 4.96 -56.53
CA ASN A 9 -20.86 5.34 -55.24
C ASN A 9 -19.74 5.71 -54.23
N GLU A 10 -19.48 7.00 -54.06
CA GLU A 10 -18.59 7.56 -52.99
C GLU A 10 -19.20 7.52 -51.60
N LYS A 11 -20.40 6.94 -51.43
CA LYS A 11 -21.09 6.91 -50.11
C LYS A 11 -20.70 5.74 -49.22
N THR A 12 -19.85 4.81 -49.64
CA THR A 12 -19.48 3.63 -48.84
C THR A 12 -18.17 3.82 -48.02
N SER A 13 -17.47 4.95 -48.18
CA SER A 13 -16.19 5.21 -47.53
C SER A 13 -16.29 6.03 -46.21
N ILE A 14 -17.47 6.55 -45.86
CA ILE A 14 -17.62 7.45 -44.71
C ILE A 14 -17.95 6.65 -43.44
N PHE A 15 -18.43 5.42 -43.51
CA PHE A 15 -18.77 4.59 -42.36
C PHE A 15 -17.65 3.66 -41.86
N ALA A 16 -16.51 3.64 -42.51
CA ALA A 16 -15.36 2.78 -42.11
C ALA A 16 -14.29 3.54 -41.27
N LYS A 17 -14.53 4.81 -40.92
CA LYS A 17 -13.74 5.55 -39.93
C LYS A 17 -14.52 5.75 -38.64
N GLN A 18 -15.23 4.72 -38.22
CA GLN A 18 -15.68 4.66 -36.82
C GLN A 18 -14.44 4.34 -36.01
N SER A 19 -13.95 5.34 -35.30
CA SER A 19 -12.78 5.31 -34.47
C SER A 19 -12.66 3.96 -33.76
N LEU A 20 -11.61 3.20 -34.07
CA LEU A 20 -11.03 2.28 -33.12
C LEU A 20 -10.73 3.15 -31.88
N ILE A 21 -11.59 3.08 -30.89
CA ILE A 21 -11.29 3.62 -29.57
C ILE A 21 -10.00 2.90 -29.20
N ASP A 22 -8.91 3.64 -29.16
CA ASP A 22 -7.61 3.11 -28.78
C ASP A 22 -7.73 2.73 -27.28
N VAL A 23 -8.08 1.45 -27.06
CA VAL A 23 -8.34 0.92 -25.73
C VAL A 23 -6.99 0.86 -25.03
N LYS A 24 -6.77 1.79 -24.09
CA LYS A 24 -5.54 1.83 -23.28
C LYS A 24 -5.49 0.60 -22.38
N LYS A 25 -4.71 -0.40 -22.76
CA LYS A 25 -4.50 -1.63 -21.98
C LYS A 25 -3.40 -1.45 -20.96
N VAL A 26 -3.56 -2.09 -19.82
CA VAL A 26 -2.66 -1.96 -18.66
C VAL A 26 -2.26 -3.33 -18.13
N ALA A 27 -0.95 -3.61 -18.11
CA ALA A 27 -0.37 -4.64 -17.26
C ALA A 27 -0.12 -4.01 -15.87
N LEU A 28 -0.88 -4.43 -14.87
CA LEU A 28 -0.85 -3.86 -13.53
C LEU A 28 0.03 -4.68 -12.59
N VAL A 29 1.00 -4.03 -11.93
CA VAL A 29 1.87 -4.66 -10.95
C VAL A 29 1.69 -4.01 -9.57
N LEU A 30 1.38 -4.84 -8.57
CA LEU A 30 1.05 -4.44 -7.22
C LEU A 30 2.08 -5.00 -6.24
N SER A 31 2.73 -4.12 -5.48
CA SER A 31 3.76 -4.52 -4.53
C SER A 31 3.19 -5.23 -3.29
N SER A 32 4.05 -5.82 -2.46
CA SER A 32 3.72 -6.18 -1.08
C SER A 32 3.42 -4.93 -0.26
N GLY A 33 2.73 -5.05 0.90
CA GLY A 33 2.55 -3.86 1.71
C GLY A 33 1.51 -3.93 2.83
N GLY A 34 1.01 -5.10 3.19
CA GLY A 34 0.05 -5.25 4.30
C GLY A 34 -1.21 -4.38 4.11
N PRO A 35 -1.65 -3.60 5.13
CA PRO A 35 -2.87 -2.80 5.06
C PRO A 35 -2.82 -1.72 3.97
N ARG A 36 -1.63 -1.20 3.62
CA ARG A 36 -1.46 -0.22 2.53
C ARG A 36 -1.93 -0.74 1.17
N GLY A 37 -1.97 -2.07 1.00
CA GLY A 37 -2.49 -2.70 -0.21
C GLY A 37 -3.96 -2.43 -0.50
N PHE A 38 -4.75 -1.96 0.46
CA PHE A 38 -6.11 -1.51 0.18
C PHE A 38 -6.15 -0.29 -0.77
N ALA A 39 -5.06 0.47 -0.88
CA ALA A 39 -4.92 1.54 -1.86
C ALA A 39 -5.06 1.03 -3.31
N TYR A 40 -4.72 -0.23 -3.56
CA TYR A 40 -4.85 -0.83 -4.89
C TYR A 40 -6.29 -0.91 -5.37
N ILE A 41 -7.27 -1.04 -4.45
CA ILE A 41 -8.70 -1.04 -4.79
C ILE A 41 -9.08 0.28 -5.43
N GLY A 42 -8.77 1.40 -4.76
CA GLY A 42 -9.05 2.74 -5.29
C GLY A 42 -8.31 3.04 -6.60
N ALA A 43 -7.08 2.52 -6.74
CA ALA A 43 -6.30 2.65 -7.96
C ALA A 43 -6.94 1.89 -9.14
N ILE A 44 -7.39 0.66 -8.91
CA ILE A 44 -8.10 -0.15 -9.92
C ILE A 44 -9.40 0.53 -10.33
N GLU A 45 -10.19 1.02 -9.37
CA GLU A 45 -11.42 1.76 -9.65
C GLU A 45 -11.16 3.00 -10.52
N GLU A 46 -10.10 3.75 -10.24
CA GLU A 46 -9.74 4.94 -11.01
C GLU A 46 -9.30 4.60 -12.44
N LEU A 47 -8.51 3.54 -12.62
CA LEU A 47 -8.15 3.05 -13.95
C LEU A 47 -9.39 2.68 -14.77
N VAL A 48 -10.28 1.89 -14.21
CA VAL A 48 -11.52 1.47 -14.88
C VAL A 48 -12.43 2.68 -15.16
N ARG A 49 -12.58 3.61 -14.22
CA ARG A 49 -13.36 4.84 -14.39
C ARG A 49 -12.86 5.71 -15.54
N ARG A 50 -11.55 5.74 -15.78
CA ARG A 50 -10.93 6.47 -16.90
C ARG A 50 -10.90 5.69 -18.21
N GLY A 51 -11.50 4.49 -18.25
CA GLY A 51 -11.60 3.68 -19.46
C GLY A 51 -10.35 2.88 -19.79
N TYR A 52 -9.42 2.72 -18.84
CA TYR A 52 -8.32 1.78 -18.98
C TYR A 52 -8.82 0.34 -18.81
N VAL A 53 -8.30 -0.57 -19.61
CA VAL A 53 -8.58 -2.00 -19.49
C VAL A 53 -7.38 -2.71 -18.91
N ILE A 54 -7.54 -3.25 -17.72
CA ILE A 54 -6.49 -4.04 -17.07
C ILE A 54 -6.40 -5.39 -17.80
N SER A 55 -5.30 -5.60 -18.53
CA SER A 55 -5.05 -6.79 -19.36
C SER A 55 -4.40 -7.92 -18.57
N SER A 56 -3.72 -7.62 -17.47
CA SER A 56 -3.11 -8.61 -16.57
C SER A 56 -2.84 -7.98 -15.20
N VAL A 57 -2.72 -8.84 -14.16
CA VAL A 57 -2.31 -8.41 -12.82
C VAL A 57 -1.21 -9.32 -12.29
N THR A 58 -0.15 -8.71 -11.77
CA THR A 58 0.91 -9.41 -11.05
C THR A 58 1.04 -8.79 -9.66
N GLY A 59 1.05 -9.60 -8.61
CA GLY A 59 1.08 -9.07 -7.26
C GLY A 59 1.86 -9.93 -6.27
N THR A 60 2.39 -9.25 -5.25
CA THR A 60 3.03 -9.87 -4.09
C THR A 60 2.25 -9.53 -2.83
N SER A 61 1.99 -10.51 -1.96
CA SER A 61 1.34 -10.31 -0.66
C SER A 61 0.00 -9.58 -0.80
N ALA A 62 -0.19 -8.42 -0.18
CA ALA A 62 -1.39 -7.60 -0.33
C ALA A 62 -1.73 -7.30 -1.81
N GLY A 63 -0.71 -7.15 -2.66
CA GLY A 63 -0.90 -6.99 -4.11
C GLY A 63 -1.48 -8.24 -4.76
N SER A 64 -1.08 -9.44 -4.34
CA SER A 64 -1.66 -10.69 -4.81
C SER A 64 -3.11 -10.86 -4.34
N LEU A 65 -3.41 -10.46 -3.10
CA LEU A 65 -4.76 -10.53 -2.57
C LEU A 65 -5.73 -9.63 -3.34
N VAL A 66 -5.43 -8.33 -3.42
CA VAL A 66 -6.32 -7.38 -4.11
C VAL A 66 -6.37 -7.65 -5.61
N GLY A 67 -5.22 -7.95 -6.22
CA GLY A 67 -5.14 -8.30 -7.63
C GLY A 67 -5.90 -9.57 -8.00
N GLY A 68 -5.78 -10.62 -7.18
CA GLY A 68 -6.51 -11.87 -7.37
C GLY A 68 -8.02 -11.72 -7.19
N VAL A 69 -8.44 -10.96 -6.16
CA VAL A 69 -9.85 -10.63 -5.93
C VAL A 69 -10.43 -9.84 -7.12
N TYR A 70 -9.68 -8.88 -7.66
CA TYR A 70 -10.08 -8.15 -8.86
C TYR A 70 -10.20 -9.07 -10.07
N ALA A 71 -9.19 -9.89 -10.34
CA ALA A 71 -9.19 -10.82 -11.47
C ALA A 71 -10.34 -11.83 -11.41
N ALA A 72 -10.77 -12.23 -10.20
CA ALA A 72 -11.92 -13.09 -9.96
C ALA A 72 -13.27 -12.35 -10.02
N GLY A 73 -13.28 -11.04 -10.27
CA GLY A 73 -14.52 -10.24 -10.36
C GLY A 73 -15.18 -9.93 -9.01
N GLY A 74 -14.47 -10.14 -7.90
CA GLY A 74 -15.01 -9.98 -6.54
C GLY A 74 -14.67 -8.65 -5.84
N LEU A 75 -14.08 -7.68 -6.55
CA LEU A 75 -13.50 -6.48 -5.93
C LEU A 75 -14.53 -5.66 -5.14
N GLU A 76 -15.73 -5.42 -5.69
CA GLU A 76 -16.74 -4.59 -5.02
C GLU A 76 -17.25 -5.25 -3.73
N THR A 77 -17.63 -6.53 -3.77
CA THR A 77 -18.07 -7.27 -2.58
C THR A 77 -16.97 -7.35 -1.51
N PHE A 78 -15.72 -7.51 -1.94
CA PHE A 78 -14.57 -7.49 -1.04
C PHE A 78 -14.40 -6.11 -0.39
N LYS A 79 -14.48 -5.04 -1.16
CA LYS A 79 -14.39 -3.65 -0.69
C LYS A 79 -15.48 -3.33 0.32
N GLU A 80 -16.75 -3.62 0.01
CA GLU A 80 -17.87 -3.42 0.93
C GLU A 80 -17.64 -4.13 2.28
N TRP A 81 -17.12 -5.35 2.22
CA TRP A 81 -16.82 -6.10 3.43
C TRP A 81 -15.72 -5.48 4.26
N ILE A 82 -14.55 -5.15 3.67
CA ILE A 82 -13.40 -4.66 4.43
C ILE A 82 -13.63 -3.25 4.97
N THR A 83 -14.41 -2.41 4.28
CA THR A 83 -14.75 -1.05 4.74
C THR A 83 -15.74 -1.05 5.90
N GLY A 84 -16.51 -2.13 6.06
CA GLY A 84 -17.43 -2.34 7.19
C GLY A 84 -16.79 -2.97 8.43
N LEU A 85 -15.49 -3.32 8.40
CA LEU A 85 -14.84 -3.99 9.52
C LEU A 85 -14.50 -3.02 10.65
N THR A 86 -14.94 -3.38 11.86
CA THR A 86 -14.49 -2.71 13.09
C THR A 86 -13.11 -3.21 13.53
N PRO A 87 -12.35 -2.46 14.36
CA PRO A 87 -11.08 -2.92 14.91
C PRO A 87 -11.17 -4.28 15.62
N ALA A 88 -12.27 -4.53 16.35
CA ALA A 88 -12.49 -5.81 17.03
C ALA A 88 -12.68 -6.98 16.04
N GLN A 89 -13.37 -6.73 14.92
CA GLN A 89 -13.53 -7.73 13.86
C GLN A 89 -12.21 -8.00 13.14
N VAL A 90 -11.39 -6.96 12.87
CA VAL A 90 -10.04 -7.13 12.32
C VAL A 90 -9.21 -8.02 13.22
N MET A 91 -9.17 -7.76 14.53
CA MET A 91 -8.46 -8.61 15.51
C MET A 91 -8.98 -10.06 15.50
N THR A 92 -10.29 -10.25 15.34
CA THR A 92 -10.89 -11.58 15.24
C THR A 92 -10.48 -12.32 13.97
N LEU A 93 -10.35 -11.60 12.84
CA LEU A 93 -9.90 -12.17 11.56
C LEU A 93 -8.42 -12.59 11.57
N MET A 94 -7.62 -11.94 12.39
CA MET A 94 -6.22 -12.31 12.58
C MET A 94 -6.04 -13.72 13.16
N ASP A 95 -7.11 -14.32 13.76
CA ASP A 95 -7.13 -15.70 14.25
C ASP A 95 -5.89 -16.04 15.11
N PRO A 96 -5.73 -15.41 16.31
CA PRO A 96 -4.53 -15.53 17.12
C PRO A 96 -4.15 -17.00 17.38
N SER A 97 -2.91 -17.32 17.16
CA SER A 97 -2.33 -18.66 17.37
C SER A 97 -1.20 -18.58 18.37
N PHE A 98 -1.23 -19.44 19.37
CA PHE A 98 -0.14 -19.56 20.36
C PHE A 98 0.84 -20.69 19.97
N THR A 99 1.10 -20.87 18.67
CA THR A 99 2.10 -21.83 18.22
C THR A 99 3.51 -21.24 18.30
N ARG A 100 4.53 -22.11 18.34
CA ARG A 100 5.94 -21.66 18.36
C ARG A 100 6.38 -20.97 17.07
N THR A 101 5.63 -21.10 15.97
CA THR A 101 6.04 -20.70 14.62
C THR A 101 5.33 -19.46 14.10
N ALA A 102 4.17 -19.09 14.67
CA ALA A 102 3.40 -17.96 14.17
C ALA A 102 2.36 -17.44 15.16
N LEU A 103 2.04 -16.17 15.06
CA LEU A 103 1.04 -15.48 15.88
C LEU A 103 -0.39 -15.65 15.33
N VAL A 104 -0.55 -15.96 14.04
CA VAL A 104 -1.82 -15.94 13.30
C VAL A 104 -1.90 -17.13 12.34
N LYS A 105 -3.03 -17.84 12.33
CA LYS A 105 -3.26 -18.94 11.38
C LYS A 105 -3.65 -18.45 9.99
N GLY A 106 -4.43 -17.35 9.91
CA GLY A 106 -4.91 -16.79 8.66
C GLY A 106 -6.08 -17.55 8.00
N GLU A 107 -6.47 -18.69 8.56
CA GLU A 107 -7.54 -19.52 8.00
C GLU A 107 -8.90 -18.85 8.06
N ARG A 108 -9.15 -18.07 9.11
CA ARG A 108 -10.41 -17.33 9.25
C ARG A 108 -10.54 -16.24 8.19
N LEU A 109 -9.45 -15.50 7.94
CA LEU A 109 -9.38 -14.50 6.89
C LEU A 109 -9.71 -15.12 5.52
N MET A 110 -9.02 -16.19 5.15
CA MET A 110 -9.24 -16.86 3.85
C MET A 110 -10.66 -17.41 3.72
N ARG A 111 -11.22 -17.98 4.78
CA ARG A 111 -12.62 -18.45 4.79
C ARG A 111 -13.63 -17.32 4.57
N GLU A 112 -13.41 -16.16 5.18
CA GLU A 112 -14.28 -15.00 4.99
C GLU A 112 -14.18 -14.41 3.58
N ILE A 113 -12.98 -14.44 2.96
CA ILE A 113 -12.79 -14.04 1.58
C ILE A 113 -13.51 -15.02 0.63
N ARG A 114 -13.33 -16.33 0.80
CA ARG A 114 -13.97 -17.37 -0.02
C ARG A 114 -15.51 -17.35 0.02
N LYS A 115 -16.11 -16.78 1.05
CA LYS A 115 -17.57 -16.59 1.11
C LYS A 115 -18.06 -15.46 0.18
N ARG A 116 -17.19 -14.54 -0.20
CA ARG A 116 -17.54 -13.29 -0.89
C ARG A 116 -17.00 -13.21 -2.32
N VAL A 117 -15.93 -13.93 -2.56
CA VAL A 117 -15.25 -13.94 -3.86
C VAL A 117 -15.29 -15.37 -4.40
N PRO A 118 -15.64 -15.59 -5.67
CA PRO A 118 -15.69 -16.92 -6.26
C PRO A 118 -14.36 -17.66 -6.12
N GLU A 119 -14.42 -18.93 -5.68
CA GLU A 119 -13.25 -19.83 -5.74
C GLU A 119 -13.09 -20.27 -7.19
N VAL A 120 -11.99 -19.87 -7.81
CA VAL A 120 -11.67 -20.14 -9.21
C VAL A 120 -10.23 -20.61 -9.33
N ARG A 121 -9.91 -21.28 -10.42
CA ARG A 121 -8.53 -21.57 -10.77
C ARG A 121 -7.91 -20.38 -11.50
N ILE A 122 -6.62 -20.14 -11.29
CA ILE A 122 -5.92 -18.96 -11.86
C ILE A 122 -5.96 -19.00 -13.38
N GLU A 123 -5.80 -20.17 -13.98
CA GLU A 123 -5.84 -20.37 -15.43
C GLU A 123 -7.23 -20.14 -16.05
N ASP A 124 -8.29 -20.16 -15.24
CA ASP A 124 -9.68 -19.91 -15.68
C ASP A 124 -10.12 -18.44 -15.50
N LEU A 125 -9.23 -17.59 -14.99
CA LEU A 125 -9.52 -16.17 -14.80
C LEU A 125 -9.65 -15.44 -16.15
N PRO A 126 -10.52 -14.41 -16.23
CA PRO A 126 -10.73 -13.64 -17.46
C PRO A 126 -9.49 -12.86 -17.92
N ILE A 127 -8.54 -12.63 -17.01
CA ILE A 127 -7.26 -11.97 -17.30
C ILE A 127 -6.12 -12.74 -16.64
N PRO A 128 -4.92 -12.78 -17.25
CA PRO A 128 -3.73 -13.37 -16.65
C PRO A 128 -3.45 -12.80 -15.26
N PHE A 129 -3.22 -13.68 -14.31
CA PHE A 129 -2.88 -13.33 -12.93
C PHE A 129 -1.61 -14.07 -12.49
N THR A 130 -0.75 -13.39 -11.74
CA THR A 130 0.43 -14.00 -11.12
C THR A 130 0.52 -13.58 -9.66
N ALA A 131 0.55 -14.55 -8.74
CA ALA A 131 0.90 -14.32 -7.35
C ALA A 131 2.33 -14.79 -7.10
N VAL A 132 3.06 -14.04 -6.25
CA VAL A 132 4.45 -14.33 -5.88
C VAL A 132 4.52 -14.78 -4.44
N ALA A 133 5.16 -15.94 -4.20
CA ALA A 133 5.55 -16.40 -2.88
C ALA A 133 7.05 -16.71 -2.86
N THR A 134 7.59 -17.07 -1.68
CA THR A 134 8.99 -17.45 -1.49
C THR A 134 9.07 -18.82 -0.86
N ASP A 135 9.92 -19.70 -1.37
CA ASP A 135 10.29 -20.92 -0.67
C ASP A 135 11.27 -20.59 0.45
N LEU A 136 10.87 -20.89 1.68
CA LEU A 136 11.63 -20.52 2.88
C LEU A 136 13.04 -21.16 2.95
N TYR A 137 13.20 -22.35 2.38
CA TYR A 137 14.45 -23.10 2.50
C TYR A 137 15.40 -22.90 1.33
N THR A 138 14.87 -22.75 0.12
CA THR A 138 15.70 -22.50 -1.07
C THR A 138 15.95 -21.02 -1.31
N GLY A 139 15.10 -20.13 -0.78
CA GLY A 139 15.11 -18.70 -1.06
C GLY A 139 14.60 -18.38 -2.48
N GLU A 140 14.08 -19.35 -3.19
CA GLU A 140 13.60 -19.18 -4.56
C GLU A 140 12.20 -18.54 -4.59
N GLU A 141 11.97 -17.75 -5.63
CA GLU A 141 10.68 -17.18 -5.95
C GLU A 141 9.76 -18.26 -6.52
N VAL A 142 8.55 -18.38 -5.98
CA VAL A 142 7.51 -19.28 -6.46
C VAL A 142 6.40 -18.48 -7.10
N LEU A 143 6.17 -18.72 -8.39
CA LEU A 143 5.17 -17.99 -9.19
C LEU A 143 3.94 -18.88 -9.38
N PHE A 144 2.79 -18.40 -8.89
CA PHE A 144 1.50 -19.04 -9.11
C PHE A 144 0.81 -18.41 -10.33
N ARG A 145 0.68 -19.18 -11.40
CA ARG A 145 -0.02 -18.83 -12.64
C ARG A 145 -1.11 -19.84 -12.99
N GLU A 146 -1.24 -20.87 -12.19
CA GLU A 146 -2.24 -21.93 -12.27
C GLU A 146 -2.58 -22.45 -10.87
N GLY A 147 -3.62 -23.24 -10.75
CA GLY A 147 -4.08 -23.81 -9.50
C GLY A 147 -5.13 -22.95 -8.78
N PRO A 148 -5.55 -23.34 -7.56
CA PRO A 148 -6.57 -22.63 -6.80
C PRO A 148 -6.12 -21.22 -6.43
N LEU A 149 -6.89 -20.20 -6.80
CA LEU A 149 -6.54 -18.80 -6.60
C LEU A 149 -6.21 -18.49 -5.13
N PHE A 150 -7.08 -18.90 -4.22
CA PHE A 150 -6.90 -18.53 -2.81
C PHE A 150 -5.83 -19.35 -2.08
N ASP A 151 -5.39 -20.48 -2.63
CA ASP A 151 -4.22 -21.20 -2.12
C ASP A 151 -2.94 -20.45 -2.50
N ALA A 152 -2.86 -19.93 -3.74
CA ALA A 152 -1.77 -19.07 -4.19
C ALA A 152 -1.70 -17.76 -3.41
N VAL A 153 -2.84 -17.09 -3.22
CA VAL A 153 -2.94 -15.87 -2.40
C VAL A 153 -2.53 -16.16 -0.96
N ARG A 154 -3.01 -17.28 -0.36
CA ARG A 154 -2.66 -17.67 1.02
C ARG A 154 -1.15 -17.88 1.20
N ALA A 155 -0.49 -18.50 0.22
CA ALA A 155 0.98 -18.63 0.22
C ALA A 155 1.64 -17.25 0.14
N SER A 156 1.20 -16.40 -0.80
CA SER A 156 1.77 -15.08 -1.05
C SER A 156 1.65 -14.11 0.13
N ILE A 157 0.61 -14.23 0.98
CA ILE A 157 0.39 -13.37 2.17
C ILE A 157 0.95 -13.96 3.46
N SER A 158 1.74 -15.03 3.40
CA SER A 158 2.29 -15.72 4.58
C SER A 158 3.45 -14.96 5.21
N ILE A 159 3.18 -13.75 5.73
CA ILE A 159 4.18 -12.87 6.37
C ILE A 159 4.85 -13.62 7.52
N GLN A 160 6.20 -13.62 7.51
CA GLN A 160 7.03 -14.31 8.50
C GLN A 160 6.74 -13.79 9.90
N SER A 161 6.74 -14.69 10.88
CA SER A 161 6.41 -14.42 12.28
C SER A 161 4.95 -14.04 12.54
N MET A 162 4.20 -13.63 11.51
CA MET A 162 2.79 -13.31 11.63
C MET A 162 1.91 -14.50 11.23
N PHE A 163 2.05 -15.03 10.01
CA PHE A 163 1.24 -16.14 9.51
C PHE A 163 2.02 -17.45 9.51
N VAL A 164 1.30 -18.56 9.74
CA VAL A 164 1.84 -19.89 9.58
C VAL A 164 2.25 -20.09 8.10
N PRO A 165 3.48 -20.56 7.81
CA PRO A 165 3.90 -20.93 6.46
C PRO A 165 2.96 -21.94 5.81
N VAL A 166 2.86 -21.91 4.49
CA VAL A 166 2.04 -22.84 3.72
C VAL A 166 2.93 -23.97 3.20
N HIS A 167 2.54 -25.23 3.48
CA HIS A 167 3.23 -26.39 2.95
C HIS A 167 2.53 -26.90 1.69
N MET A 168 3.26 -26.91 0.56
CA MET A 168 2.79 -27.43 -0.73
C MET A 168 3.82 -28.39 -1.33
N GLY A 169 3.54 -29.68 -1.30
CA GLY A 169 4.48 -30.70 -1.72
C GLY A 169 5.77 -30.66 -0.89
N MET A 170 6.89 -30.39 -1.53
CA MET A 170 8.20 -30.25 -0.87
C MET A 170 8.52 -28.80 -0.43
N HIS A 171 7.68 -27.84 -0.81
CA HIS A 171 7.92 -26.44 -0.53
C HIS A 171 7.31 -25.99 0.78
N THR A 172 8.02 -25.14 1.48
CA THR A 172 7.52 -24.38 2.64
C THR A 172 7.46 -22.91 2.25
N LEU A 173 6.27 -22.43 1.95
CA LEU A 173 6.03 -21.13 1.35
C LEU A 173 5.74 -20.06 2.39
N VAL A 174 6.37 -18.92 2.19
CA VAL A 174 6.20 -17.69 2.94
C VAL A 174 5.93 -16.51 2.00
N ASP A 175 5.68 -15.34 2.55
CA ASP A 175 5.37 -14.13 1.79
C ASP A 175 6.41 -13.85 0.69
N GLY A 176 5.92 -13.53 -0.49
CA GLY A 176 6.77 -13.21 -1.64
C GLY A 176 7.61 -11.95 -1.49
N GLY A 177 7.27 -11.09 -0.53
CA GLY A 177 8.01 -9.87 -0.23
C GLY A 177 9.45 -10.09 0.22
N ILE A 178 9.82 -11.31 0.61
CA ILE A 178 11.22 -11.64 0.92
C ILE A 178 12.10 -11.62 -0.32
N CYS A 179 11.63 -12.17 -1.45
CA CYS A 179 12.40 -12.31 -2.68
C CYS A 179 12.05 -11.24 -3.71
N ASN A 180 10.79 -10.87 -3.82
CA ASN A 180 10.31 -9.95 -4.85
C ASN A 180 9.12 -9.13 -4.33
N THR A 181 9.45 -8.08 -3.60
CA THR A 181 8.48 -7.17 -3.01
C THR A 181 7.64 -6.42 -4.06
N PHE A 182 8.23 -6.12 -5.22
CA PHE A 182 7.57 -5.40 -6.31
C PHE A 182 7.87 -6.08 -7.64
N PRO A 183 7.02 -7.02 -8.07
CA PRO A 183 7.34 -7.99 -9.12
C PRO A 183 7.18 -7.43 -10.54
N LEU A 184 7.80 -6.27 -10.84
CA LEU A 184 7.80 -5.65 -12.17
C LEU A 184 8.40 -6.57 -13.24
N ASN A 185 9.44 -7.34 -12.87
CA ASN A 185 10.09 -8.32 -13.74
C ASN A 185 9.23 -9.56 -14.07
N ARG A 186 8.06 -9.69 -13.43
CA ARG A 186 7.11 -10.80 -13.62
C ARG A 186 5.82 -10.37 -14.31
N ALA A 187 5.72 -9.08 -14.66
CA ALA A 187 4.56 -8.54 -15.36
C ALA A 187 4.29 -9.33 -16.65
N VAL A 188 3.05 -9.76 -16.82
CA VAL A 188 2.57 -10.34 -18.08
C VAL A 188 2.00 -9.20 -18.90
N ARG A 189 2.66 -8.83 -20.00
CA ARG A 189 2.19 -7.74 -20.88
C ARG A 189 2.25 -8.17 -22.34
N THR A 190 1.30 -7.66 -23.10
CA THR A 190 1.28 -7.78 -24.56
C THR A 190 1.78 -6.47 -25.18
N GLU A 191 2.09 -6.52 -26.48
CA GLU A 191 2.52 -5.31 -27.21
C GLU A 191 1.46 -4.22 -27.12
N GLY A 192 1.89 -3.02 -26.76
CA GLY A 192 1.01 -1.86 -26.56
C GLY A 192 0.42 -1.71 -25.15
N ASP A 193 0.60 -2.69 -24.26
CA ASP A 193 0.17 -2.54 -22.87
C ASP A 193 1.05 -1.53 -22.14
N LEU A 194 0.43 -0.58 -21.41
CA LEU A 194 1.12 0.24 -20.44
C LEU A 194 1.47 -0.60 -19.21
N LEU A 195 2.72 -0.54 -18.77
CA LEU A 195 3.12 -1.11 -17.49
C LEU A 195 2.87 -0.09 -16.38
N ILE A 196 1.87 -0.36 -15.54
CA ILE A 196 1.58 0.47 -14.37
C ILE A 196 2.00 -0.27 -13.12
N GLY A 197 2.90 0.33 -12.34
CA GLY A 197 3.34 -0.18 -11.07
C GLY A 197 2.80 0.65 -9.91
N PHE A 198 2.23 -0.01 -8.87
CA PHE A 198 1.88 0.64 -7.63
C PHE A 198 2.73 0.09 -6.48
N ASN A 199 3.65 0.93 -6.01
CA ASN A 199 4.57 0.63 -4.92
C ASN A 199 4.08 1.27 -3.61
N VAL A 200 3.88 0.48 -2.55
CA VAL A 200 3.52 0.99 -1.21
C VAL A 200 4.67 0.82 -0.21
N ASN A 201 5.91 0.70 -0.70
CA ASN A 201 7.12 0.50 0.10
C ASN A 201 8.15 1.61 -0.15
N GLU A 202 7.71 2.83 -0.41
CA GLU A 202 8.64 3.94 -0.58
C GLU A 202 8.99 4.56 0.76
N ILE A 203 10.29 4.80 1.00
CA ILE A 203 10.77 5.54 2.16
C ILE A 203 11.26 6.92 1.67
N ASP A 204 10.53 7.96 2.03
CA ASP A 204 10.96 9.34 1.81
C ASP A 204 11.89 9.78 2.95
N ALA A 205 13.19 9.60 2.71
CA ALA A 205 14.21 9.93 3.71
C ALA A 205 14.32 11.44 4.01
N VAL A 206 13.87 12.30 3.08
CA VAL A 206 13.88 13.75 3.28
C VAL A 206 12.76 14.14 4.21
N GLU A 207 11.55 13.67 3.92
CA GLU A 207 10.38 13.93 4.75
C GLU A 207 10.54 13.35 6.17
N ILE A 208 11.12 12.14 6.29
CA ILE A 208 11.39 11.53 7.60
C ILE A 208 12.40 12.37 8.39
N ARG A 209 13.49 12.82 7.77
CA ARG A 209 14.47 13.67 8.46
C ARG A 209 13.86 14.98 8.93
N SER A 210 13.12 15.66 8.09
CA SER A 210 12.41 16.89 8.45
C SER A 210 11.45 16.68 9.63
N PHE A 211 10.71 15.57 9.63
CA PHE A 211 9.83 15.21 10.74
C PHE A 211 10.62 14.98 12.04
N LEU A 212 11.72 14.22 11.98
CA LEU A 212 12.56 13.94 13.17
C LEU A 212 13.23 15.21 13.71
N GLU A 213 13.67 16.12 12.83
CA GLU A 213 14.22 17.43 13.22
C GLU A 213 13.16 18.27 13.95
N SER A 214 11.96 18.40 13.40
CA SER A 214 10.84 19.12 14.03
C SER A 214 10.45 18.52 15.37
N ARG A 215 10.43 17.19 15.48
CA ARG A 215 10.17 16.51 16.77
C ARG A 215 11.24 16.82 17.81
N ARG A 216 12.52 16.77 17.41
CA ARG A 216 13.62 17.07 18.31
C ARG A 216 13.55 18.50 18.85
N GLU A 217 13.22 19.46 17.99
CA GLU A 217 13.03 20.86 18.40
C GLU A 217 11.91 21.00 19.44
N LEU A 218 10.79 20.26 19.27
CA LEU A 218 9.70 20.25 20.25
C LEU A 218 10.08 19.59 21.57
N ASP A 219 10.82 18.48 21.53
CA ASP A 219 11.30 17.78 22.71
C ASP A 219 12.29 18.66 23.49
N ASP A 220 13.20 19.35 22.79
CA ASP A 220 14.15 20.30 23.39
C ASP A 220 13.43 21.52 24.03
N ARG A 221 12.40 22.08 23.34
CA ARG A 221 11.53 23.13 23.89
C ARG A 221 10.78 22.66 25.12
N GLY A 222 10.20 21.46 25.07
CA GLY A 222 9.49 20.86 26.22
C GLY A 222 10.39 20.61 27.41
N ALA A 223 11.62 20.17 27.21
CA ALA A 223 12.62 19.99 28.27
C ALA A 223 13.03 21.33 28.90
N ALA A 224 13.27 22.37 28.10
CA ALA A 224 13.59 23.70 28.57
C ALA A 224 12.44 24.31 29.38
N LEU A 225 11.20 24.18 28.92
CA LEU A 225 10.00 24.64 29.67
C LEU A 225 9.83 23.91 30.98
N LYS A 226 10.12 22.61 31.05
CA LYS A 226 10.07 21.83 32.28
C LYS A 226 11.11 22.30 33.28
N GLU A 227 12.32 22.58 32.84
CA GLU A 227 13.39 23.11 33.71
C GLU A 227 13.05 24.51 34.25
N GLU A 228 12.55 25.40 33.36
CA GLU A 228 12.11 26.74 33.76
C GLU A 228 10.92 26.68 34.71
N ALA A 229 9.94 25.80 34.46
CA ALA A 229 8.81 25.60 35.37
C ALA A 229 9.27 25.13 36.76
N GLN A 230 10.25 24.23 36.84
CA GLN A 230 10.83 23.77 38.08
C GLN A 230 11.58 24.91 38.84
N HIS A 231 12.27 25.77 38.08
CA HIS A 231 12.96 26.93 38.66
C HIS A 231 11.96 27.92 39.22
N VAL A 232 10.97 28.34 38.43
CA VAL A 232 9.91 29.29 38.87
C VAL A 232 9.11 28.73 40.04
N PHE A 233 8.81 27.43 40.06
CA PHE A 233 8.12 26.78 41.18
C PHE A 233 8.94 26.85 42.47
N ARG A 234 10.25 26.62 42.41
CA ARG A 234 11.15 26.75 43.55
C ARG A 234 11.23 28.21 44.06
N GLU A 235 11.33 29.17 43.15
CA GLU A 235 11.32 30.60 43.52
C GLU A 235 9.99 31.02 44.17
N THR A 236 8.85 30.58 43.60
CA THR A 236 7.50 30.88 44.14
C THR A 236 7.28 30.33 45.51
N LEU A 237 7.83 29.15 45.83
CA LEU A 237 7.79 28.56 47.16
C LEU A 237 8.67 29.34 48.17
N SER A 238 9.76 29.93 47.69
CA SER A 238 10.71 30.67 48.56
C SER A 238 10.31 32.11 48.80
N ALA A 239 9.64 32.77 47.84
CA ALA A 239 9.18 34.16 47.94
C ALA A 239 7.98 34.40 47.01
N PRO A 240 6.76 34.08 47.44
CA PRO A 240 5.57 34.22 46.59
C PRO A 240 5.28 35.70 46.31
N GLY A 241 5.22 36.09 45.03
CA GLY A 241 4.90 37.44 44.57
C GLY A 241 4.08 37.43 43.28
N VAL A 242 3.52 38.60 42.92
CA VAL A 242 2.69 38.75 41.71
C VAL A 242 3.46 38.39 40.44
N ASP A 243 4.76 38.71 40.39
CA ASP A 243 5.61 38.42 39.23
C ASP A 243 5.85 36.91 39.04
N SER A 244 5.96 36.15 40.14
CA SER A 244 6.09 34.70 40.11
C SER A 244 4.82 34.02 39.56
N LEU A 245 3.64 34.50 39.96
CA LEU A 245 2.35 34.02 39.43
C LEU A 245 2.15 34.33 37.94
N ARG A 246 2.61 35.50 37.51
CA ARG A 246 2.58 35.89 36.09
C ARG A 246 3.48 34.96 35.26
N ARG A 247 4.71 34.69 35.70
CA ARG A 247 5.63 33.75 35.05
C ARG A 247 5.06 32.32 34.96
N VAL A 248 4.42 31.83 36.03
CA VAL A 248 3.75 30.52 36.02
C VAL A 248 2.65 30.48 34.98
N LYS A 249 1.85 31.55 34.87
CA LYS A 249 0.81 31.64 33.84
C LYS A 249 1.39 31.64 32.43
N GLU A 250 2.45 32.39 32.16
CA GLU A 250 3.14 32.43 30.86
C GLU A 250 3.70 31.06 30.53
N LEU A 251 4.34 30.34 31.44
CA LEU A 251 4.85 28.97 31.23
C LEU A 251 3.76 27.96 30.93
N ILE A 252 2.61 28.04 31.59
CA ILE A 252 1.45 27.18 31.33
C ILE A 252 0.95 27.43 29.90
N MET A 253 0.83 28.69 29.49
CA MET A 253 0.36 29.03 28.12
C MET A 253 1.33 28.52 27.05
N THR A 254 2.63 28.73 27.22
CA THR A 254 3.66 28.24 26.31
C THR A 254 3.69 26.71 26.27
N GLY A 255 3.52 26.05 27.43
CA GLY A 255 3.41 24.58 27.49
C GLY A 255 2.20 24.04 26.72
N VAL A 256 1.05 24.74 26.80
CA VAL A 256 -0.15 24.41 26.03
C VAL A 256 0.10 24.58 24.52
N GLU A 257 0.75 25.67 24.10
CA GLU A 257 1.12 25.91 22.71
C GLU A 257 2.04 24.80 22.17
N THR A 258 3.09 24.45 22.92
CA THR A 258 4.00 23.36 22.56
C THR A 258 3.28 22.01 22.45
N PHE A 259 2.36 21.72 23.39
CA PHE A 259 1.53 20.52 23.33
C PHE A 259 0.60 20.52 22.11
N GLN A 260 0.03 21.67 21.75
CA GLN A 260 -0.81 21.79 20.56
C GLN A 260 0.00 21.61 19.28
N GLU A 261 1.22 22.18 19.20
CA GLU A 261 2.13 21.99 18.07
C GLU A 261 2.56 20.51 17.93
N ASP A 262 2.86 19.84 19.05
CA ASP A 262 3.18 18.40 19.08
C ASP A 262 1.98 17.54 18.61
N HIS A 263 0.79 17.89 19.09
CA HIS A 263 -0.45 17.23 18.66
C HIS A 263 -0.74 17.49 17.17
N GLN A 264 -0.51 18.73 16.68
CA GLN A 264 -0.65 19.07 15.28
C GLN A 264 0.37 18.32 14.40
N LEU A 265 1.64 18.23 14.83
CA LEU A 265 2.66 17.41 14.15
C LEU A 265 2.27 15.94 14.13
N ALA A 266 1.71 15.41 15.20
CA ALA A 266 1.19 14.05 15.25
C ALA A 266 -0.01 13.85 14.32
N LEU A 267 -0.86 14.88 14.15
CA LEU A 267 -1.99 14.87 13.21
C LEU A 267 -1.54 15.11 11.77
N ASP A 268 -0.61 16.03 11.52
CA ASP A 268 -0.07 16.35 10.19
C ASP A 268 0.91 15.27 9.70
N GLY A 269 1.63 14.64 10.62
CA GLY A 269 2.42 13.43 10.39
C GLY A 269 1.55 12.24 10.00
N ARG A 270 0.21 12.43 10.12
CA ARG A 270 -0.87 11.57 9.61
C ARG A 270 -0.46 10.12 9.60
N GLU A 271 -0.43 9.53 10.82
CA GLU A 271 -0.28 8.08 10.92
C GLU A 271 1.10 7.52 10.62
N LYS A 272 2.08 8.38 10.46
CA LYS A 272 3.47 7.97 10.40
C LYS A 272 3.92 7.60 11.81
N ARG A 273 3.93 6.32 12.12
CA ARG A 273 4.69 5.81 13.26
C ARG A 273 6.16 5.78 12.89
N ILE A 274 6.80 6.96 12.92
CA ILE A 274 8.25 7.01 12.89
C ILE A 274 8.70 6.76 14.33
N PRO A 275 9.39 5.64 14.62
CA PRO A 275 9.86 5.36 15.98
C PRO A 275 10.79 6.47 16.44
N THR A 276 10.57 7.01 17.62
CA THR A 276 11.36 8.11 18.18
C THR A 276 12.36 7.60 19.21
N GLY A 277 12.99 6.45 19.00
CA GLY A 277 14.00 5.88 19.90
C GLY A 277 13.49 5.45 21.30
N ALA A 278 12.48 6.13 21.86
CA ALA A 278 11.86 5.74 23.13
C ALA A 278 10.97 4.48 23.01
N ASP A 279 10.49 4.18 21.81
CA ASP A 279 9.61 3.05 21.51
C ASP A 279 10.37 1.88 20.86
N ASP A 280 11.70 1.97 20.71
CA ASP A 280 12.51 0.97 20.05
C ASP A 280 12.56 -0.32 20.87
N ASN A 281 11.85 -1.32 20.39
CA ASN A 281 11.92 -2.69 20.87
C ASN A 281 12.26 -3.64 19.71
N VAL A 282 12.58 -4.88 20.02
CA VAL A 282 12.99 -5.87 19.02
C VAL A 282 11.98 -5.99 17.88
N ALA A 283 10.69 -5.93 18.18
CA ALA A 283 9.64 -6.06 17.15
C ALA A 283 9.60 -4.85 16.22
N THR A 284 9.69 -3.63 16.77
CA THR A 284 9.70 -2.39 15.96
C THR A 284 10.96 -2.28 15.12
N ILE A 285 12.13 -2.68 15.65
CA ILE A 285 13.39 -2.70 14.90
C ILE A 285 13.32 -3.71 13.75
N LEU A 286 12.80 -4.92 14.00
CA LEU A 286 12.63 -5.93 12.96
C LEU A 286 11.66 -5.48 11.87
N ASP A 287 10.48 -4.95 12.25
CA ASP A 287 9.50 -4.42 11.29
C ASP A 287 10.12 -3.33 10.41
N ARG A 288 10.83 -2.38 11.03
CA ARG A 288 11.52 -1.32 10.30
C ARG A 288 12.62 -1.85 9.39
N SER A 289 13.38 -2.84 9.84
CA SER A 289 14.42 -3.48 9.04
C SER A 289 13.83 -4.17 7.80
N PHE A 290 12.74 -4.89 7.94
CA PHE A 290 12.02 -5.46 6.80
C PHE A 290 11.48 -4.38 5.86
N GLY A 291 10.96 -3.28 6.39
CA GLY A 291 10.53 -2.13 5.60
C GLY A 291 11.65 -1.54 4.75
N ILE A 292 12.84 -1.36 5.33
CA ILE A 292 14.02 -0.87 4.62
C ILE A 292 14.45 -1.84 3.52
N MET A 293 14.46 -3.15 3.80
CA MET A 293 14.78 -4.18 2.81
C MET A 293 13.78 -4.19 1.66
N ASN A 294 12.48 -4.13 1.95
CA ASN A 294 11.42 -4.06 0.95
C ASN A 294 11.55 -2.80 0.08
N CYS A 295 11.85 -1.66 0.69
CA CYS A 295 12.11 -0.42 -0.04
C CYS A 295 13.31 -0.55 -0.99
N ALA A 296 14.42 -1.13 -0.53
CA ALA A 296 15.61 -1.35 -1.35
C ALA A 296 15.32 -2.28 -2.54
N MET A 297 14.61 -3.39 -2.30
CA MET A 297 14.20 -4.31 -3.36
C MET A 297 13.24 -3.66 -4.36
N ALA A 298 12.27 -2.88 -3.88
CA ALA A 298 11.34 -2.17 -4.76
C ALA A 298 12.08 -1.16 -5.65
N ARG A 299 13.02 -0.38 -5.10
CA ARG A 299 13.86 0.54 -5.88
C ARG A 299 14.70 -0.18 -6.93
N GLN A 300 15.28 -1.31 -6.57
CA GLN A 300 16.04 -2.15 -7.51
C GLN A 300 15.13 -2.69 -8.63
N SER A 301 13.94 -3.16 -8.29
CA SER A 301 12.96 -3.64 -9.28
C SER A 301 12.56 -2.53 -10.26
N ILE A 302 12.29 -1.32 -9.76
CA ILE A 302 11.97 -0.14 -10.57
C ILE A 302 13.14 0.22 -11.50
N ALA A 303 14.36 0.23 -10.98
CA ALA A 303 15.55 0.57 -11.76
C ALA A 303 15.83 -0.42 -12.91
N LEU A 304 15.58 -1.72 -12.67
CA LEU A 304 15.80 -2.76 -13.66
C LEU A 304 14.62 -2.94 -14.64
N ASN A 305 13.41 -2.62 -14.21
CA ASN A 305 12.18 -2.80 -14.98
C ASN A 305 11.28 -1.56 -14.82
N PRO A 306 11.67 -0.41 -15.36
CA PRO A 306 10.94 0.83 -15.14
C PRO A 306 9.51 0.73 -15.70
N PRO A 307 8.48 1.01 -14.89
CA PRO A 307 7.10 1.06 -15.38
C PRO A 307 6.86 2.35 -16.18
N ASP A 308 5.88 2.32 -17.08
CA ASP A 308 5.44 3.50 -17.83
C ASP A 308 4.77 4.53 -16.89
N ILE A 309 4.07 4.03 -15.86
CA ILE A 309 3.48 4.85 -14.80
C ILE A 309 3.81 4.22 -13.45
N LEU A 310 4.47 4.98 -12.58
CA LEU A 310 4.74 4.59 -11.20
C LEU A 310 3.84 5.39 -10.24
N VAL A 311 3.11 4.65 -9.40
CA VAL A 311 2.35 5.21 -8.29
C VAL A 311 3.01 4.77 -6.99
N SER A 312 3.23 5.71 -6.07
CA SER A 312 3.88 5.41 -4.79
C SER A 312 3.05 5.87 -3.60
N LEU A 313 3.02 5.04 -2.56
CA LEU A 313 2.52 5.38 -1.23
C LEU A 313 3.65 5.13 -0.22
N PRO A 314 3.93 6.09 0.69
CA PRO A 314 5.01 5.93 1.65
C PRO A 314 4.82 4.73 2.59
N TYR A 315 5.94 4.04 2.86
CA TYR A 315 5.99 2.89 3.79
C TYR A 315 5.48 3.24 5.18
N ASP A 316 5.79 4.45 5.66
CA ASP A 316 5.43 4.93 7.01
C ASP A 316 3.95 5.31 7.15
N SER A 317 3.15 5.21 6.05
CA SER A 317 1.71 5.43 6.08
C SER A 317 0.98 4.15 6.49
N TYR A 318 -0.12 4.26 7.25
CA TYR A 318 -1.05 3.17 7.55
C TYR A 318 -0.37 1.89 8.07
N GLN A 319 0.42 2.01 9.13
CA GLN A 319 1.14 0.88 9.71
C GLN A 319 0.35 0.17 10.81
N GLY A 320 0.73 -1.10 11.06
CA GLY A 320 0.20 -1.93 12.12
C GLY A 320 -1.20 -2.48 11.84
N VAL A 321 -1.67 -3.33 12.77
CA VAL A 321 -2.96 -4.04 12.62
C VAL A 321 -4.16 -3.09 12.64
N ALA A 322 -4.08 -1.98 13.36
CA ALA A 322 -5.15 -0.99 13.43
C ALA A 322 -5.47 -0.34 12.07
N ALA A 323 -4.49 -0.26 11.17
CA ALA A 323 -4.68 0.29 9.84
C ALA A 323 -5.65 -0.53 8.97
N TYR A 324 -5.81 -1.82 9.23
CA TYR A 324 -6.79 -2.64 8.50
C TYR A 324 -8.24 -2.18 8.73
N ALA A 325 -8.54 -1.50 9.85
CA ALA A 325 -9.86 -0.93 10.10
C ALA A 325 -10.09 0.42 9.41
N ARG A 326 -9.09 0.94 8.69
CA ARG A 326 -9.12 2.21 7.96
C ARG A 326 -9.17 2.00 6.45
N ALA A 327 -9.73 0.87 6.02
CA ALA A 327 -9.75 0.47 4.62
C ALA A 327 -10.33 1.55 3.70
N GLY A 328 -11.42 2.21 4.08
CA GLY A 328 -12.05 3.25 3.27
C GLY A 328 -11.11 4.40 2.95
N GLU A 329 -10.40 4.90 3.96
CA GLU A 329 -9.43 5.99 3.80
C GLU A 329 -8.24 5.60 2.91
N ILE A 330 -7.72 4.38 3.10
CA ILE A 330 -6.60 3.87 2.30
C ILE A 330 -7.03 3.72 0.83
N ILE A 331 -8.26 3.25 0.58
CA ILE A 331 -8.84 3.15 -0.77
C ILE A 331 -8.93 4.53 -1.43
N ASP A 332 -9.45 5.52 -0.71
CA ASP A 332 -9.57 6.89 -1.23
C ASP A 332 -8.20 7.51 -1.53
N LYS A 333 -7.21 7.24 -0.69
CA LYS A 333 -5.83 7.65 -0.94
C LYS A 333 -5.25 7.00 -2.19
N GLY A 334 -5.50 5.72 -2.40
CA GLY A 334 -5.08 5.00 -3.60
C GLY A 334 -5.69 5.58 -4.87
N ARG A 335 -6.98 5.93 -4.83
CA ARG A 335 -7.70 6.58 -5.94
C ARG A 335 -7.09 7.94 -6.27
N GLU A 336 -6.82 8.76 -5.24
CA GLU A 336 -6.17 10.06 -5.40
C GLU A 336 -4.79 9.95 -6.06
N LEU A 337 -3.95 9.04 -5.56
CA LEU A 337 -2.60 8.84 -6.08
C LEU A 337 -2.61 8.37 -7.54
N MET A 338 -3.49 7.42 -7.88
CA MET A 338 -3.64 6.94 -9.25
C MET A 338 -4.14 8.06 -10.16
N SER A 339 -5.16 8.82 -9.74
CA SER A 339 -5.68 9.96 -10.50
C SER A 339 -4.57 10.96 -10.85
N ARG A 340 -3.77 11.36 -9.87
CA ARG A 340 -2.63 12.28 -10.08
C ARG A 340 -1.56 11.71 -11.02
N ALA A 341 -1.30 10.41 -10.94
CA ALA A 341 -0.32 9.77 -11.82
C ALA A 341 -0.80 9.72 -13.26
N LEU A 342 -2.07 9.41 -13.47
CA LEU A 342 -2.71 9.40 -14.80
C LEU A 342 -2.79 10.82 -15.38
N ASP A 343 -3.14 11.85 -14.59
CA ASP A 343 -3.16 13.25 -15.03
C ASP A 343 -1.79 13.68 -15.56
N ARG A 344 -0.71 13.33 -14.86
CA ARG A 344 0.67 13.61 -15.29
C ARG A 344 1.02 12.90 -16.58
N HIS A 345 0.68 11.61 -16.67
CA HIS A 345 0.95 10.82 -17.87
C HIS A 345 0.19 11.36 -19.09
N GLU A 346 -1.10 11.66 -18.93
CA GLU A 346 -1.96 12.19 -20.00
C GLU A 346 -1.55 13.61 -20.44
N ALA A 347 -0.96 14.40 -19.53
CA ALA A 347 -0.36 15.70 -19.84
C ALA A 347 1.04 15.62 -20.51
N GLY A 348 1.56 14.41 -20.76
CA GLY A 348 2.91 14.20 -21.31
C GLY A 348 4.04 14.54 -20.33
N LEU A 349 3.73 14.72 -19.06
CA LEU A 349 4.69 15.01 -17.99
C LEU A 349 5.23 13.69 -17.44
N SER A 350 6.12 13.02 -18.17
CA SER A 350 6.74 11.79 -17.66
C SER A 350 7.69 12.15 -16.50
N VAL A 351 7.43 11.60 -15.33
CA VAL A 351 8.42 11.60 -14.25
C VAL A 351 9.43 10.51 -14.63
N LYS A 352 10.65 10.92 -15.04
CA LYS A 352 11.77 9.98 -15.02
C LYS A 352 11.96 9.53 -13.58
N PRO A 353 12.12 8.23 -13.34
CA PRO A 353 12.33 7.66 -12.02
C PRO A 353 13.60 8.18 -11.36
#